data_047f63964c13e5d083a6222c74faa463
#
_entry.id   047f63964c13e5d083a6222c74faa463
#
_cell.length_a   1.000
_cell.length_b   1.000
_cell.length_c   1.000
_cell.angle_alpha   90.00
_cell.angle_beta   90.00
_cell.angle_gamma   90.00
#
_symmetry.space_group_name_H-M   'P 1'
#
loop_
_entity.id
_entity.type
_entity.pdbx_description
1 polymer ?
#
loop_
_entity_poly.entity_id
_entity_poly.type
_entity_poly.pdbx_seq_one_letter_code
_entity_poly.pdbx_strand_id
1 'polypeptide(L)'
;MESSRQKIKCSKTVVVKVGTSTITYANGSINYSAIEKLVRVLSDLKNQGKNVVLVTSGAIAAGVSRMGLEKRPDSVPEKQALAAIGQGNLMHIYSKLFAEYGQTAAQILLTKDVLDGSTREKNACNTFITLFKYGSIPIVNENDTVATEEIEFGDNDTLSAIVASLVSADLLILLSDIDGLYNKDPKICKDAGLIPYVAGISLEIEEMSSGTQNGFGTGGMKTKIAAAKICMTNDIPMVITNGEDPDNIRKASNGEEIGTLFMPCERKIFS
;
A
#
# COMPACT_ATOMS: atom_id res chain seq x y z
N MET A 1 9.49 -0.67 -22.37
CA MET A 1 8.26 -0.19 -21.72
C MET A 1 7.04 -1.04 -22.09
N GLU A 2 6.70 -1.22 -23.33
CA GLU A 2 5.52 -1.99 -23.75
C GLU A 2 5.56 -3.46 -23.27
N SER A 3 6.70 -4.14 -23.40
CA SER A 3 6.92 -5.50 -22.86
C SER A 3 6.74 -5.59 -21.33
N SER A 4 7.16 -4.56 -20.58
CA SER A 4 7.03 -4.51 -19.12
C SER A 4 5.58 -4.36 -18.68
N ARG A 5 4.81 -3.50 -19.37
CA ARG A 5 3.39 -3.30 -19.09
C ARG A 5 2.55 -4.52 -19.49
N GLN A 6 2.95 -5.24 -20.54
CA GLN A 6 2.32 -6.51 -20.90
C GLN A 6 2.53 -7.58 -19.79
N LYS A 7 3.71 -7.63 -19.16
CA LYS A 7 3.95 -8.52 -18.01
C LYS A 7 3.00 -8.20 -16.85
N ILE A 8 2.79 -6.90 -16.54
CA ILE A 8 1.87 -6.45 -15.49
C ILE A 8 0.43 -6.92 -15.76
N LYS A 9 -0.04 -6.85 -17.00
CA LYS A 9 -1.40 -7.29 -17.37
C LYS A 9 -1.66 -8.76 -17.03
N CYS A 10 -0.62 -9.59 -17.05
CA CYS A 10 -0.69 -11.01 -16.71
C CYS A 10 -0.56 -11.29 -15.20
N SER A 11 -0.49 -10.26 -14.35
CA SER A 11 -0.36 -10.41 -12.89
C SER A 11 -1.51 -11.20 -12.29
N LYS A 12 -1.17 -12.24 -11.53
CA LYS A 12 -2.12 -13.10 -10.80
C LYS A 12 -2.29 -12.67 -9.35
N THR A 13 -1.21 -12.24 -8.70
CA THR A 13 -1.22 -11.79 -7.30
C THR A 13 -0.88 -10.31 -7.26
N VAL A 14 -1.81 -9.49 -6.79
CA VAL A 14 -1.71 -8.03 -6.74
C VAL A 14 -1.83 -7.57 -5.30
N VAL A 15 -0.85 -6.82 -4.83
CA VAL A 15 -0.89 -6.13 -3.54
C VAL A 15 -1.22 -4.67 -3.79
N VAL A 16 -2.20 -4.14 -3.08
CA VAL A 16 -2.60 -2.74 -3.16
C VAL A 16 -2.42 -2.09 -1.80
N LYS A 17 -1.66 -1.00 -1.74
CA LYS A 17 -1.51 -0.21 -0.50
C LYS A 17 -2.32 1.06 -0.58
N VAL A 18 -3.08 1.34 0.47
CA VAL A 18 -3.83 2.58 0.64
C VAL A 18 -3.38 3.34 1.89
N GLY A 19 -3.12 4.64 1.74
CA GLY A 19 -2.74 5.53 2.84
C GLY A 19 -3.95 6.09 3.59
N THR A 20 -3.69 6.64 4.79
CA THR A 20 -4.72 7.27 5.62
C THR A 20 -5.45 8.38 4.89
N SER A 21 -4.75 9.25 4.17
CA SER A 21 -5.35 10.37 3.42
C SER A 21 -6.37 9.96 2.37
N THR A 22 -6.25 8.76 1.81
CA THR A 22 -7.19 8.23 0.82
C THR A 22 -8.50 7.78 1.47
N ILE A 23 -8.44 7.24 2.69
CA ILE A 23 -9.60 6.64 3.39
C ILE A 23 -10.19 7.54 4.48
N THR A 24 -9.66 8.76 4.64
CA THR A 24 -10.18 9.75 5.59
C THR A 24 -10.35 11.11 4.90
N TYR A 25 -11.27 11.91 5.42
CA TYR A 25 -11.37 13.32 5.08
C TYR A 25 -10.29 14.13 5.82
N ALA A 26 -10.08 15.38 5.41
CA ALA A 26 -9.13 16.30 6.04
C ALA A 26 -9.43 16.55 7.54
N ASN A 27 -10.68 16.41 7.97
CA ASN A 27 -11.10 16.50 9.37
C ASN A 27 -10.87 15.20 10.18
N GLY A 28 -10.24 14.18 9.58
CA GLY A 28 -9.95 12.89 10.22
C GLY A 28 -11.11 11.89 10.23
N SER A 29 -12.31 12.27 9.78
CA SER A 29 -13.44 11.36 9.67
C SER A 29 -13.22 10.32 8.58
N ILE A 30 -13.77 9.11 8.75
CA ILE A 30 -13.67 8.05 7.75
C ILE A 30 -14.43 8.43 6.48
N ASN A 31 -13.76 8.30 5.33
CA ASN A 31 -14.34 8.51 4.01
C ASN A 31 -14.94 7.19 3.48
N TYR A 32 -16.17 6.90 3.89
CA TYR A 32 -16.90 5.69 3.47
C TYR A 32 -17.01 5.56 1.95
N SER A 33 -17.22 6.68 1.25
CA SER A 33 -17.35 6.68 -0.22
C SER A 33 -16.05 6.26 -0.90
N ALA A 34 -14.89 6.72 -0.39
CA ALA A 34 -13.60 6.30 -0.92
C ALA A 34 -13.33 4.81 -0.65
N ILE A 35 -13.65 4.34 0.57
CA ILE A 35 -13.49 2.93 0.93
C ILE A 35 -14.40 2.04 0.09
N GLU A 36 -15.66 2.43 -0.14
CA GLU A 36 -16.59 1.66 -0.96
C GLU A 36 -16.10 1.54 -2.40
N LYS A 37 -15.64 2.63 -3.02
CA LYS A 37 -15.05 2.61 -4.36
C LYS A 37 -13.83 1.72 -4.43
N LEU A 38 -12.94 1.79 -3.43
CA LEU A 38 -11.75 0.92 -3.30
C LEU A 38 -12.17 -0.55 -3.24
N VAL A 39 -13.09 -0.90 -2.34
CA VAL A 39 -13.58 -2.27 -2.16
C VAL A 39 -14.21 -2.83 -3.44
N ARG A 40 -14.98 -2.02 -4.17
CA ARG A 40 -15.57 -2.40 -5.45
C ARG A 40 -14.50 -2.77 -6.48
N VAL A 41 -13.47 -1.95 -6.65
CA VAL A 41 -12.36 -2.21 -7.59
C VAL A 41 -11.57 -3.47 -7.20
N LEU A 42 -11.29 -3.66 -5.90
CA LEU A 42 -10.59 -4.84 -5.42
C LEU A 42 -11.42 -6.13 -5.61
N SER A 43 -12.73 -6.04 -5.37
CA SER A 43 -13.67 -7.14 -5.61
C SER A 43 -13.75 -7.52 -7.08
N ASP A 44 -13.72 -6.53 -7.98
CA ASP A 44 -13.68 -6.76 -9.44
C ASP A 44 -12.39 -7.49 -9.85
N LEU A 45 -11.23 -7.07 -9.38
CA LEU A 45 -9.97 -7.79 -9.62
C LEU A 45 -10.01 -9.23 -9.09
N LYS A 46 -10.61 -9.44 -7.92
CA LYS A 46 -10.81 -10.78 -7.35
C LYS A 46 -11.71 -11.64 -8.22
N ASN A 47 -12.81 -11.08 -8.73
CA ASN A 47 -13.74 -11.76 -9.63
C ASN A 47 -13.12 -12.10 -11.00
N GLN A 48 -12.09 -11.36 -11.43
CA GLN A 48 -11.26 -11.67 -12.60
C GLN A 48 -10.27 -12.83 -12.34
N GLY A 49 -10.30 -13.45 -11.17
CA GLY A 49 -9.45 -14.60 -10.79
C GLY A 49 -8.10 -14.23 -10.22
N LYS A 50 -7.87 -12.95 -9.86
CA LYS A 50 -6.62 -12.52 -9.23
C LYS A 50 -6.65 -12.79 -7.72
N ASN A 51 -5.50 -13.07 -7.12
CA ASN A 51 -5.28 -12.95 -5.68
C ASN A 51 -5.04 -11.49 -5.35
N VAL A 52 -5.84 -10.93 -4.46
CA VAL A 52 -5.77 -9.52 -4.07
C VAL A 52 -5.44 -9.43 -2.59
N VAL A 53 -4.46 -8.60 -2.24
CA VAL A 53 -4.14 -8.23 -0.86
C VAL A 53 -4.29 -6.72 -0.72
N LEU A 54 -4.99 -6.28 0.30
CA LEU A 54 -5.08 -4.86 0.67
C LEU A 54 -4.17 -4.59 1.86
N VAL A 55 -3.19 -3.70 1.72
CA VAL A 55 -2.44 -3.12 2.85
C VAL A 55 -3.03 -1.76 3.15
N THR A 56 -3.63 -1.62 4.33
CA THR A 56 -4.32 -0.39 4.73
C THR A 56 -3.56 0.34 5.82
N SER A 57 -3.83 1.62 5.96
CA SER A 57 -3.43 2.47 7.08
C SER A 57 -4.69 3.03 7.77
N GLY A 58 -4.51 3.98 8.70
CA GLY A 58 -5.59 4.79 9.23
C GLY A 58 -6.27 4.23 10.48
N ALA A 59 -5.70 3.18 11.13
CA ALA A 59 -6.24 2.65 12.38
C ALA A 59 -6.34 3.73 13.47
N ILE A 60 -5.29 4.52 13.68
CA ILE A 60 -5.30 5.62 14.67
C ILE A 60 -6.38 6.65 14.31
N ALA A 61 -6.47 7.07 13.05
CA ALA A 61 -7.48 8.04 12.61
C ALA A 61 -8.91 7.50 12.81
N ALA A 62 -9.14 6.23 12.50
CA ALA A 62 -10.41 5.57 12.76
C ALA A 62 -10.75 5.52 14.26
N GLY A 63 -9.76 5.32 15.13
CA GLY A 63 -9.90 5.36 16.58
C GLY A 63 -10.25 6.75 17.09
N VAL A 64 -9.53 7.78 16.63
CA VAL A 64 -9.81 9.20 16.93
C VAL A 64 -11.25 9.54 16.56
N SER A 65 -11.65 9.23 15.33
CA SER A 65 -13.01 9.45 14.83
C SER A 65 -14.06 8.70 15.65
N ARG A 66 -13.81 7.44 15.98
CA ARG A 66 -14.73 6.59 16.77
C ARG A 66 -14.94 7.10 18.19
N MET A 67 -13.87 7.63 18.80
CA MET A 67 -13.90 8.19 20.15
C MET A 67 -14.37 9.65 20.20
N GLY A 68 -14.61 10.29 19.04
CA GLY A 68 -15.03 11.68 18.97
C GLY A 68 -13.98 12.67 19.47
N LEU A 69 -12.69 12.33 19.36
CA LEU A 69 -11.62 13.22 19.80
C LEU A 69 -11.40 14.33 18.76
N GLU A 70 -11.21 15.56 19.23
CA GLU A 70 -10.96 16.73 18.34
C GLU A 70 -9.58 16.69 17.69
N LYS A 71 -8.61 16.04 18.35
CA LYS A 71 -7.20 16.00 17.92
C LYS A 71 -6.62 14.61 18.11
N ARG A 72 -5.66 14.26 17.24
CA ARG A 72 -4.82 13.08 17.41
C ARG A 72 -3.89 13.28 18.59
N PRO A 73 -3.82 12.35 19.57
CA PRO A 73 -2.89 12.45 20.68
C PRO A 73 -1.43 12.37 20.23
N ASP A 74 -0.54 12.90 21.06
CA ASP A 74 0.90 12.88 20.79
C ASP A 74 1.58 11.67 21.44
N SER A 75 1.08 11.17 22.58
CA SER A 75 1.72 10.07 23.31
C SER A 75 1.56 8.73 22.60
N VAL A 76 2.62 7.90 22.65
CA VAL A 76 2.63 6.57 22.05
C VAL A 76 1.54 5.67 22.65
N PRO A 77 1.35 5.57 23.99
CA PRO A 77 0.30 4.71 24.55
C PRO A 77 -1.12 5.08 24.09
N GLU A 78 -1.42 6.39 23.97
CA GLU A 78 -2.73 6.83 23.47
C GLU A 78 -2.91 6.48 21.99
N LYS A 79 -1.88 6.65 21.16
CA LYS A 79 -1.89 6.25 19.75
C LYS A 79 -2.10 4.75 19.61
N GLN A 80 -1.42 3.92 20.41
CA GLN A 80 -1.59 2.45 20.42
C GLN A 80 -3.02 2.06 20.82
N ALA A 81 -3.57 2.68 21.87
CA ALA A 81 -4.95 2.43 22.29
C ALA A 81 -5.96 2.81 21.20
N LEU A 82 -5.76 3.97 20.55
CA LEU A 82 -6.62 4.39 19.44
C LEU A 82 -6.46 3.50 18.21
N ALA A 83 -5.26 3.02 17.91
CA ALA A 83 -5.04 2.05 16.84
C ALA A 83 -5.82 0.74 17.11
N ALA A 84 -5.81 0.24 18.35
CA ALA A 84 -6.56 -0.95 18.73
C ALA A 84 -8.08 -0.77 18.50
N ILE A 85 -8.64 0.36 18.94
CA ILE A 85 -10.07 0.69 18.73
C ILE A 85 -10.37 0.86 17.23
N GLY A 86 -9.53 1.61 16.54
CA GLY A 86 -9.75 1.97 15.14
C GLY A 86 -9.54 0.79 14.19
N GLN A 87 -8.61 -0.11 14.48
CA GLN A 87 -8.40 -1.32 13.69
C GLN A 87 -9.66 -2.18 13.67
N GLY A 88 -10.30 -2.40 14.82
CA GLY A 88 -11.58 -3.13 14.90
C GLY A 88 -12.67 -2.44 14.08
N ASN A 89 -12.74 -1.10 14.12
CA ASN A 89 -13.70 -0.33 13.34
C ASN A 89 -13.44 -0.41 11.83
N LEU A 90 -12.18 -0.28 11.39
CA LEU A 90 -11.79 -0.44 9.99
C LEU A 90 -12.12 -1.83 9.46
N MET A 91 -11.81 -2.88 10.21
CA MET A 91 -12.13 -4.24 9.80
C MET A 91 -13.63 -4.48 9.69
N HIS A 92 -14.43 -3.89 10.59
CA HIS A 92 -15.90 -3.94 10.48
C HIS A 92 -16.39 -3.28 9.18
N ILE A 93 -15.85 -2.10 8.84
CA ILE A 93 -16.20 -1.38 7.61
C ILE A 93 -15.82 -2.19 6.37
N TYR A 94 -14.57 -2.65 6.29
CA TYR A 94 -14.12 -3.45 5.15
C TYR A 94 -14.91 -4.76 5.01
N SER A 95 -15.10 -5.50 6.10
CA SER A 95 -15.83 -6.78 6.07
C SER A 95 -17.27 -6.59 5.59
N LYS A 96 -17.95 -5.54 6.06
CA LYS A 96 -19.31 -5.20 5.63
C LYS A 96 -19.34 -4.88 4.14
N LEU A 97 -18.45 -4.00 3.67
CA LEU A 97 -18.44 -3.58 2.25
C LEU A 97 -18.02 -4.72 1.32
N PHE A 98 -17.02 -5.53 1.67
CA PHE A 98 -16.65 -6.69 0.87
C PHE A 98 -17.76 -7.73 0.79
N ALA A 99 -18.53 -7.93 1.88
CA ALA A 99 -19.67 -8.84 1.88
C ALA A 99 -20.76 -8.44 0.88
N GLU A 100 -21.00 -7.14 0.66
CA GLU A 100 -21.95 -6.64 -0.36
C GLU A 100 -21.54 -7.06 -1.79
N TYR A 101 -20.26 -7.32 -2.02
CA TYR A 101 -19.72 -7.83 -3.29
C TYR A 101 -19.46 -9.34 -3.28
N GLY A 102 -19.97 -10.07 -2.26
CA GLY A 102 -19.79 -11.51 -2.11
C GLY A 102 -18.38 -11.95 -1.78
N GLN A 103 -17.53 -11.04 -1.27
CA GLN A 103 -16.15 -11.32 -0.91
C GLN A 103 -15.98 -11.49 0.60
N THR A 104 -15.07 -12.37 1.01
CA THR A 104 -14.68 -12.56 2.41
C THR A 104 -13.37 -11.83 2.70
N ALA A 105 -13.38 -10.89 3.63
CA ALA A 105 -12.18 -10.21 4.12
C ALA A 105 -11.57 -10.97 5.30
N ALA A 106 -10.23 -11.04 5.36
CA ALA A 106 -9.50 -11.67 6.45
C ALA A 106 -8.42 -10.72 6.99
N GLN A 107 -8.42 -10.45 8.30
CA GLN A 107 -7.43 -9.57 8.93
C GLN A 107 -6.09 -10.29 9.12
N ILE A 108 -5.00 -9.59 8.77
CA ILE A 108 -3.63 -9.96 9.13
C ILE A 108 -2.95 -8.73 9.73
N LEU A 109 -2.39 -8.87 10.93
CA LEU A 109 -1.57 -7.85 11.57
C LEU A 109 -0.12 -8.33 11.61
N LEU A 110 0.78 -7.52 11.05
CA LEU A 110 2.20 -7.81 10.96
C LEU A 110 3.02 -6.69 11.62
N THR A 111 4.27 -6.99 11.91
CA THR A 111 5.32 -6.03 12.22
C THR A 111 6.39 -6.10 11.15
N LYS A 112 7.16 -5.04 10.93
CA LYS A 112 8.14 -4.95 9.82
C LYS A 112 9.26 -5.97 9.92
N ASP A 113 9.51 -6.50 11.11
CA ASP A 113 10.50 -7.54 11.41
C ASP A 113 10.06 -8.96 11.02
N VAL A 114 8.92 -9.11 10.33
CA VAL A 114 8.43 -10.43 9.92
C VAL A 114 9.34 -11.16 8.93
N LEU A 115 10.14 -10.44 8.14
CA LEU A 115 11.12 -11.00 7.19
C LEU A 115 12.46 -11.31 7.87
N ASP A 116 12.47 -12.09 8.94
CA ASP A 116 13.68 -12.47 9.68
C ASP A 116 14.16 -13.91 9.38
N GLY A 117 13.59 -14.59 8.37
CA GLY A 117 13.87 -15.97 8.05
C GLY A 117 13.35 -16.98 9.09
N SER A 118 12.57 -16.50 10.05
CA SER A 118 12.08 -17.26 11.20
C SER A 118 10.80 -18.06 10.91
N THR A 119 10.37 -18.78 11.93
CA THR A 119 9.06 -19.43 11.95
C THR A 119 7.91 -18.44 11.71
N ARG A 120 8.05 -17.17 12.11
CA ARG A 120 7.04 -16.13 11.90
C ARG A 120 6.82 -15.84 10.42
N GLU A 121 7.88 -15.66 9.66
CA GLU A 121 7.82 -15.45 8.21
C GLU A 121 7.12 -16.64 7.52
N LYS A 122 7.55 -17.86 7.83
CA LYS A 122 6.93 -19.09 7.29
C LYS A 122 5.43 -19.19 7.63
N ASN A 123 5.06 -18.86 8.86
CA ASN A 123 3.64 -18.89 9.28
C ASN A 123 2.83 -17.82 8.56
N ALA A 124 3.37 -16.60 8.38
CA ALA A 124 2.72 -15.55 7.61
C ALA A 124 2.48 -15.99 6.16
N CYS A 125 3.52 -16.49 5.47
CA CYS A 125 3.39 -17.03 4.11
C CYS A 125 2.31 -18.10 4.01
N ASN A 126 2.33 -19.10 4.91
CA ASN A 126 1.35 -20.19 4.93
C ASN A 126 -0.07 -19.66 5.14
N THR A 127 -0.24 -18.65 5.98
CA THR A 127 -1.53 -18.00 6.21
C THR A 127 -2.05 -17.33 4.93
N PHE A 128 -1.24 -16.53 4.24
CA PHE A 128 -1.63 -15.92 2.97
C PHE A 128 -2.02 -16.97 1.92
N ILE A 129 -1.18 -18.00 1.73
CA ILE A 129 -1.45 -19.09 0.78
C ILE A 129 -2.79 -19.77 1.09
N THR A 130 -3.07 -20.01 2.37
CA THR A 130 -4.31 -20.65 2.78
C THR A 130 -5.53 -19.76 2.58
N LEU A 131 -5.41 -18.47 2.87
CA LEU A 131 -6.48 -17.49 2.61
C LEU A 131 -6.78 -17.36 1.12
N PHE A 132 -5.77 -17.40 0.26
CA PHE A 132 -5.98 -17.42 -1.20
C PHE A 132 -6.73 -18.67 -1.66
N LYS A 133 -6.41 -19.87 -1.09
CA LYS A 133 -7.14 -21.12 -1.36
C LYS A 133 -8.61 -21.03 -0.92
N TYR A 134 -8.89 -20.31 0.17
CA TYR A 134 -10.28 -20.07 0.63
C TYR A 134 -10.99 -18.96 -0.15
N GLY A 135 -10.32 -18.33 -1.12
CA GLY A 135 -10.89 -17.25 -1.90
C GLY A 135 -11.04 -15.94 -1.13
N SER A 136 -10.46 -15.82 0.06
CA SER A 136 -10.53 -14.60 0.87
C SER A 136 -9.60 -13.51 0.37
N ILE A 137 -9.92 -12.25 0.71
CA ILE A 137 -9.08 -11.08 0.49
C ILE A 137 -8.39 -10.73 1.82
N PRO A 138 -7.06 -10.95 1.95
CA PRO A 138 -6.31 -10.50 3.11
C PRO A 138 -6.28 -8.98 3.20
N ILE A 139 -6.62 -8.44 4.38
CA ILE A 139 -6.48 -7.02 4.73
C ILE A 139 -5.38 -6.93 5.78
N VAL A 140 -4.28 -6.32 5.40
CA VAL A 140 -3.07 -6.23 6.21
C VAL A 140 -2.94 -4.85 6.80
N ASN A 141 -2.54 -4.76 8.05
CA ASN A 141 -2.09 -3.53 8.68
C ASN A 141 -0.92 -3.83 9.61
N GLU A 142 -0.19 -2.79 10.02
CA GLU A 142 0.78 -2.93 11.11
C GLU A 142 0.07 -3.27 12.41
N ASN A 143 0.75 -4.05 13.26
CA ASN A 143 0.28 -4.30 14.62
C ASN A 143 0.74 -3.16 15.54
N ASP A 144 0.09 -2.01 15.40
CA ASP A 144 0.38 -0.79 16.16
C ASP A 144 0.37 -1.00 17.68
N THR A 145 -0.27 -2.04 18.18
CA THR A 145 -0.34 -2.29 19.63
C THR A 145 0.98 -2.78 20.21
N VAL A 146 1.86 -3.34 19.39
CA VAL A 146 3.17 -3.89 19.81
C VAL A 146 4.33 -3.26 19.06
N ALA A 147 4.07 -2.56 17.95
CA ALA A 147 5.06 -1.84 17.15
C ALA A 147 4.98 -0.33 17.45
N THR A 148 6.12 0.34 17.48
CA THR A 148 6.20 1.80 17.67
C THR A 148 6.59 2.53 16.38
N GLU A 149 7.11 1.83 15.38
CA GLU A 149 7.69 2.41 14.17
C GLU A 149 6.67 3.10 13.27
N GLU A 150 5.48 2.52 13.05
CA GLU A 150 4.43 3.22 12.30
C GLU A 150 3.88 4.41 13.07
N ILE A 151 3.81 4.29 14.41
CA ILE A 151 3.36 5.36 15.30
C ILE A 151 4.31 6.56 15.19
N GLU A 152 5.61 6.31 15.03
CA GLU A 152 6.64 7.35 14.88
C GLU A 152 6.75 7.86 13.45
N PHE A 153 6.72 6.96 12.45
CA PHE A 153 6.98 7.30 11.04
C PHE A 153 5.75 7.20 10.13
N GLY A 154 4.65 6.59 10.60
CA GLY A 154 3.30 6.62 10.00
C GLY A 154 3.16 6.04 8.61
N ASP A 155 3.94 5.01 8.26
CA ASP A 155 4.04 4.55 6.87
C ASP A 155 3.95 3.03 6.69
N ASN A 156 2.97 2.61 5.88
CA ASN A 156 2.79 1.23 5.44
C ASN A 156 3.35 0.96 4.01
N ASP A 157 4.11 1.89 3.41
CA ASP A 157 4.70 1.66 2.09
C ASP A 157 5.70 0.49 2.17
N THR A 158 6.63 0.56 3.14
CA THR A 158 7.60 -0.52 3.41
C THR A 158 6.92 -1.83 3.78
N LEU A 159 5.90 -1.81 4.67
CA LEU A 159 5.13 -2.99 5.02
C LEU A 159 4.47 -3.62 3.78
N SER A 160 3.96 -2.80 2.85
CA SER A 160 3.34 -3.30 1.63
C SER A 160 4.34 -4.01 0.70
N ALA A 161 5.57 -3.54 0.63
CA ALA A 161 6.65 -4.19 -0.11
C ALA A 161 7.09 -5.51 0.54
N ILE A 162 7.14 -5.55 1.88
CA ILE A 162 7.36 -6.78 2.66
C ILE A 162 6.25 -7.79 2.38
N VAL A 163 4.99 -7.38 2.43
CA VAL A 163 3.84 -8.24 2.12
C VAL A 163 3.90 -8.73 0.67
N ALA A 164 4.25 -7.85 -0.28
CA ALA A 164 4.42 -8.25 -1.68
C ALA A 164 5.49 -9.34 -1.84
N SER A 165 6.60 -9.25 -1.09
CA SER A 165 7.62 -10.29 -1.04
C SER A 165 7.11 -11.60 -0.44
N LEU A 166 6.43 -11.54 0.72
CA LEU A 166 5.86 -12.71 1.41
C LEU A 166 4.89 -13.52 0.54
N VAL A 167 4.10 -12.84 -0.29
CA VAL A 167 3.12 -13.50 -1.17
C VAL A 167 3.64 -13.75 -2.58
N SER A 168 4.92 -13.46 -2.86
CA SER A 168 5.50 -13.48 -4.21
C SER A 168 4.59 -12.77 -5.21
N ALA A 169 4.25 -11.53 -4.93
CA ALA A 169 3.32 -10.75 -5.74
C ALA A 169 3.89 -10.49 -7.15
N ASP A 170 3.01 -10.48 -8.14
CA ASP A 170 3.35 -10.07 -9.51
C ASP A 170 3.30 -8.56 -9.71
N LEU A 171 2.66 -7.83 -8.77
CA LEU A 171 2.50 -6.38 -8.81
C LEU A 171 2.21 -5.81 -7.43
N LEU A 172 2.91 -4.72 -7.05
CA LEU A 172 2.53 -3.85 -5.95
C LEU A 172 2.02 -2.52 -6.50
N ILE A 173 0.86 -2.05 -6.04
CA ILE A 173 0.30 -0.74 -6.38
C ILE A 173 0.26 0.10 -5.10
N LEU A 174 0.99 1.22 -5.08
CA LEU A 174 0.95 2.21 -4.02
C LEU A 174 0.03 3.37 -4.42
N LEU A 175 -1.08 3.51 -3.71
CA LEU A 175 -1.95 4.68 -3.81
C LEU A 175 -1.39 5.82 -2.95
N SER A 176 -1.19 6.98 -3.57
CA SER A 176 -0.59 8.17 -2.97
C SER A 176 -1.48 9.40 -3.19
N ASP A 177 -1.14 10.50 -2.54
CA ASP A 177 -1.70 11.84 -2.75
C ASP A 177 -1.10 12.58 -3.96
N ILE A 178 -0.17 11.93 -4.69
CA ILE A 178 0.45 12.43 -5.91
C ILE A 178 0.38 11.37 -7.00
N ASP A 179 0.50 11.81 -8.27
CA ASP A 179 0.32 10.90 -9.42
C ASP A 179 1.46 9.89 -9.59
N GLY A 180 2.65 10.16 -9.01
CA GLY A 180 3.82 9.28 -9.08
C GLY A 180 5.09 10.00 -8.65
N LEU A 181 6.24 9.55 -9.14
CA LEU A 181 7.54 10.20 -8.94
C LEU A 181 7.70 11.35 -9.93
N TYR A 182 8.04 12.54 -9.44
CA TYR A 182 8.35 13.71 -10.25
C TYR A 182 9.83 14.05 -10.19
N ASN A 183 10.34 14.67 -11.24
CA ASN A 183 11.74 15.15 -11.30
C ASN A 183 11.99 16.36 -10.39
N LYS A 184 10.94 17.04 -9.94
CA LYS A 184 10.94 18.17 -8.98
C LYS A 184 9.67 18.11 -8.15
N ASP A 185 9.59 18.84 -7.03
CA ASP A 185 8.37 18.90 -6.21
C ASP A 185 7.24 19.63 -7.00
N PRO A 186 6.15 18.94 -7.38
CA PRO A 186 5.07 19.54 -8.14
C PRO A 186 4.27 20.59 -7.35
N LYS A 187 4.37 20.61 -6.02
CA LYS A 187 3.74 21.64 -5.17
C LYS A 187 4.49 22.96 -5.22
N ILE A 188 5.77 22.94 -5.58
CA ILE A 188 6.67 24.12 -5.62
C ILE A 188 6.99 24.50 -7.06
N CYS A 189 7.25 23.54 -7.92
CA CYS A 189 7.71 23.76 -9.29
C CYS A 189 6.61 23.44 -10.29
N LYS A 190 6.09 24.44 -10.99
CA LYS A 190 5.04 24.27 -12.02
C LYS A 190 5.52 23.47 -13.26
N ASP A 191 6.83 23.40 -13.48
CA ASP A 191 7.48 22.66 -14.56
C ASP A 191 7.93 21.25 -14.12
N ALA A 192 7.45 20.76 -12.97
CA ALA A 192 7.71 19.41 -12.53
C ALA A 192 7.10 18.39 -13.50
N GLY A 193 7.94 17.50 -14.02
CA GLY A 193 7.54 16.43 -14.94
C GLY A 193 7.40 15.10 -14.21
N LEU A 194 6.31 14.38 -14.48
CA LEU A 194 6.12 13.02 -13.99
C LEU A 194 7.14 12.09 -14.66
N ILE A 195 7.77 11.22 -13.89
CA ILE A 195 8.66 10.16 -14.38
C ILE A 195 7.84 8.89 -14.57
N PRO A 196 7.51 8.49 -15.81
CA PRO A 196 6.57 7.38 -16.03
C PRO A 196 7.19 6.00 -15.79
N TYR A 197 8.53 5.90 -15.81
CA TYR A 197 9.23 4.62 -15.75
C TYR A 197 10.60 4.73 -15.08
N VAL A 198 10.90 3.78 -14.19
CA VAL A 198 12.16 3.66 -13.47
C VAL A 198 12.66 2.22 -13.59
N ALA A 199 13.77 2.01 -14.33
CA ALA A 199 14.38 0.68 -14.52
C ALA A 199 15.41 0.32 -13.43
N GLY A 200 15.73 1.23 -12.54
CA GLY A 200 16.70 1.05 -11.44
C GLY A 200 16.72 2.30 -10.58
N ILE A 201 16.95 2.13 -9.28
CA ILE A 201 17.01 3.26 -8.35
C ILE A 201 18.47 3.74 -8.29
N SER A 202 18.72 4.88 -8.96
CA SER A 202 20.02 5.57 -8.92
C SER A 202 20.13 6.44 -7.67
N LEU A 203 21.36 6.88 -7.35
CA LEU A 203 21.59 7.87 -6.29
C LEU A 203 20.80 9.16 -6.53
N GLU A 204 20.65 9.58 -7.78
CA GLU A 204 19.86 10.75 -8.15
C GLU A 204 18.37 10.61 -7.74
N ILE A 205 17.76 9.44 -7.98
CA ILE A 205 16.37 9.17 -7.55
C ILE A 205 16.26 9.17 -6.02
N GLU A 206 17.28 8.67 -5.32
CA GLU A 206 17.32 8.73 -3.85
C GLU A 206 17.42 10.17 -3.33
N GLU A 207 18.27 10.98 -3.94
CA GLU A 207 18.42 12.39 -3.59
C GLU A 207 17.14 13.20 -3.88
N MET A 208 16.50 12.99 -5.02
CA MET A 208 15.19 13.59 -5.35
C MET A 208 14.15 13.28 -4.27
N SER A 209 14.17 12.06 -3.70
CA SER A 209 13.22 11.65 -2.66
C SER A 209 13.50 12.28 -1.30
N SER A 210 14.73 12.73 -1.04
CA SER A 210 15.16 13.29 0.25
C SER A 210 14.84 14.77 0.40
N GLY A 211 14.59 15.50 -0.69
CA GLY A 211 14.33 16.94 -0.71
C GLY A 211 12.91 17.36 -0.34
N THR A 212 11.97 16.46 -0.23
CA THR A 212 10.56 16.75 0.08
C THR A 212 10.27 16.70 1.58
N GLN A 213 10.87 17.62 2.33
CA GLN A 213 10.49 17.87 3.73
C GLN A 213 9.45 18.98 3.76
N ASN A 214 8.16 18.67 3.58
CA ASN A 214 7.08 19.49 4.16
C ASN A 214 5.70 18.88 3.88
N GLY A 215 5.00 18.53 4.96
CA GLY A 215 3.54 18.55 5.01
C GLY A 215 2.83 17.21 5.13
N PHE A 216 2.03 17.08 6.14
CA PHE A 216 0.79 16.29 6.39
C PHE A 216 0.60 14.90 5.72
N GLY A 217 1.64 14.17 5.45
CA GLY A 217 1.59 12.76 5.10
C GLY A 217 2.85 12.11 5.66
N THR A 218 2.69 11.18 6.60
CA THR A 218 3.78 10.52 7.30
C THR A 218 4.61 9.59 6.40
N GLY A 219 4.13 9.28 5.17
CA GLY A 219 4.84 8.52 4.14
C GLY A 219 5.30 9.41 2.99
N GLY A 220 6.43 10.07 3.11
CA GLY A 220 7.03 10.87 2.04
C GLY A 220 7.51 10.01 0.85
N MET A 221 8.01 10.66 -0.22
CA MET A 221 8.58 9.95 -1.37
C MET A 221 9.72 8.99 -0.96
N LYS A 222 10.46 9.31 0.11
CA LYS A 222 11.53 8.48 0.67
C LYS A 222 11.05 7.06 1.03
N THR A 223 9.89 6.93 1.67
CA THR A 223 9.33 5.62 2.05
C THR A 223 8.87 4.82 0.83
N LYS A 224 8.34 5.51 -0.20
CA LYS A 224 7.95 4.89 -1.47
C LYS A 224 9.16 4.37 -2.25
N ILE A 225 10.26 5.11 -2.25
CA ILE A 225 11.53 4.66 -2.85
C ILE A 225 12.12 3.49 -2.06
N ALA A 226 12.02 3.48 -0.72
CA ALA A 226 12.43 2.33 0.09
C ALA A 226 11.59 1.09 -0.25
N ALA A 227 10.28 1.22 -0.40
CA ALA A 227 9.40 0.15 -0.84
C ALA A 227 9.78 -0.35 -2.26
N ALA A 228 10.07 0.58 -3.19
CA ALA A 228 10.51 0.24 -4.54
C ALA A 228 11.81 -0.58 -4.54
N LYS A 229 12.78 -0.25 -3.67
CA LYS A 229 14.02 -1.02 -3.52
C LYS A 229 13.74 -2.46 -3.09
N ILE A 230 12.86 -2.66 -2.09
CA ILE A 230 12.47 -3.99 -1.64
C ILE A 230 11.83 -4.76 -2.79
N CYS A 231 10.89 -4.15 -3.49
CA CYS A 231 10.20 -4.77 -4.63
C CYS A 231 11.18 -5.18 -5.73
N MET A 232 12.07 -4.26 -6.14
CA MET A 232 13.07 -4.54 -7.18
C MET A 232 14.05 -5.64 -6.81
N THR A 233 14.44 -5.73 -5.52
CA THR A 233 15.31 -6.81 -5.02
C THR A 233 14.64 -8.18 -5.12
N ASN A 234 13.31 -8.22 -5.02
CA ASN A 234 12.48 -9.43 -5.09
C ASN A 234 11.83 -9.64 -6.46
N ASP A 235 12.31 -8.95 -7.50
CA ASP A 235 11.80 -9.06 -8.88
C ASP A 235 10.31 -8.69 -9.03
N ILE A 236 9.77 -7.82 -8.16
CA ILE A 236 8.37 -7.39 -8.13
C ILE A 236 8.24 -6.01 -8.78
N PRO A 237 7.46 -5.85 -9.86
CA PRO A 237 7.07 -4.54 -10.38
C PRO A 237 6.25 -3.76 -9.37
N MET A 238 6.49 -2.44 -9.28
CA MET A 238 5.72 -1.55 -8.41
C MET A 238 5.23 -0.33 -9.18
N VAL A 239 3.97 0.06 -8.97
CA VAL A 239 3.38 1.28 -9.52
C VAL A 239 3.01 2.23 -8.38
N ILE A 240 3.45 3.50 -8.47
CA ILE A 240 2.94 4.58 -7.64
C ILE A 240 1.94 5.36 -8.48
N THR A 241 0.73 5.57 -7.95
CA THR A 241 -0.31 6.34 -8.64
C THR A 241 -1.21 7.07 -7.64
N ASN A 242 -2.00 8.03 -8.15
CA ASN A 242 -2.93 8.81 -7.33
C ASN A 242 -4.08 7.92 -6.80
N GLY A 243 -4.35 8.04 -5.50
CA GLY A 243 -5.39 7.28 -4.79
C GLY A 243 -6.75 8.00 -4.72
N GLU A 244 -6.91 9.21 -5.24
CA GLU A 244 -8.20 9.91 -5.29
C GLU A 244 -9.19 9.19 -6.22
N ASP A 245 -8.67 8.58 -7.31
CA ASP A 245 -9.44 7.72 -8.20
C ASP A 245 -9.01 6.25 -8.01
N PRO A 246 -9.75 5.43 -7.25
CA PRO A 246 -9.45 4.01 -7.08
C PRO A 246 -9.45 3.20 -8.39
N ASP A 247 -10.07 3.70 -9.48
CA ASP A 247 -9.99 3.06 -10.81
C ASP A 247 -8.55 3.00 -11.36
N ASN A 248 -7.66 3.83 -10.83
CA ASN A 248 -6.23 3.76 -11.13
C ASN A 248 -5.60 2.41 -10.76
N ILE A 249 -6.17 1.67 -9.80
CA ILE A 249 -5.77 0.28 -9.50
C ILE A 249 -6.03 -0.62 -10.70
N ARG A 250 -7.22 -0.52 -11.30
CA ARG A 250 -7.60 -1.30 -12.48
C ARG A 250 -6.71 -0.93 -13.67
N LYS A 251 -6.52 0.36 -13.93
CA LYS A 251 -5.65 0.87 -15.00
C LYS A 251 -4.22 0.34 -14.84
N ALA A 252 -3.63 0.46 -13.65
CA ALA A 252 -2.30 -0.05 -13.35
C ALA A 252 -2.21 -1.57 -13.55
N SER A 253 -3.19 -2.34 -13.03
CA SER A 253 -3.25 -3.80 -13.18
C SER A 253 -3.42 -4.25 -14.65
N ASN A 254 -4.01 -3.42 -15.50
CA ASN A 254 -4.14 -3.65 -16.94
C ASN A 254 -2.88 -3.24 -17.73
N GLY A 255 -1.86 -2.70 -17.08
CA GLY A 255 -0.65 -2.21 -17.72
C GLY A 255 -0.82 -0.90 -18.47
N GLU A 256 -1.86 -0.10 -18.16
CA GLU A 256 -2.06 1.22 -18.75
C GLU A 256 -0.97 2.20 -18.29
N GLU A 257 -0.72 3.24 -19.09
CA GLU A 257 0.28 4.27 -18.75
C GLU A 257 -0.26 5.24 -17.72
N ILE A 258 -0.12 4.83 -16.45
CA ILE A 258 -0.52 5.63 -15.30
C ILE A 258 0.59 5.63 -14.24
N GLY A 259 0.77 6.76 -13.59
CA GLY A 259 1.72 6.91 -12.49
C GLY A 259 3.17 6.66 -12.89
N THR A 260 3.96 6.20 -11.93
CA THR A 260 5.35 5.78 -12.12
C THR A 260 5.48 4.28 -11.94
N LEU A 261 5.93 3.60 -12.98
CA LEU A 261 6.26 2.17 -12.94
C LEU A 261 7.74 1.99 -12.57
N PHE A 262 7.99 1.34 -11.46
CA PHE A 262 9.29 0.81 -11.06
C PHE A 262 9.39 -0.63 -11.51
N MET A 263 10.35 -0.93 -12.38
CA MET A 263 10.52 -2.25 -12.96
C MET A 263 11.87 -2.84 -12.57
N PRO A 264 11.93 -4.06 -12.01
CA PRO A 264 13.19 -4.74 -11.76
C PRO A 264 14.02 -4.86 -13.05
N CYS A 265 15.32 -4.65 -12.93
CA CYS A 265 16.23 -4.92 -14.05
C CYS A 265 16.21 -6.43 -14.35
N GLU A 266 16.05 -6.79 -15.61
CA GLU A 266 16.24 -8.19 -16.02
C GLU A 266 17.66 -8.60 -15.62
N ARG A 267 17.80 -9.54 -14.67
CA ARG A 267 19.08 -10.14 -14.37
C ARG A 267 19.58 -10.78 -15.65
N LYS A 268 20.68 -10.26 -16.23
CA LYS A 268 21.40 -10.99 -17.27
C LYS A 268 21.90 -12.28 -16.62
N ILE A 269 21.22 -13.38 -16.91
CA ILE A 269 21.73 -14.71 -16.58
C ILE A 269 22.97 -14.85 -17.49
N PHE A 270 24.14 -14.62 -16.93
CA PHE A 270 25.37 -15.04 -17.58
C PHE A 270 25.38 -16.57 -17.53
N SER A 271 25.00 -17.16 -18.66
CA SER A 271 25.14 -18.60 -18.95
C SER A 271 26.59 -18.96 -19.16
#